data_46ccbfc3d53aac55ae5987a89a5e4ce7
#
_entry.id   46ccbfc3d53aac55ae5987a89a5e4ce7
#
_cell.length_a   1.000
_cell.length_b   1.000
_cell.length_c   1.000
_cell.angle_alpha   90.00
_cell.angle_beta   90.00
_cell.angle_gamma   90.00
#
_symmetry.space_group_name_H-M   'P 1'
#
loop_
_entity.id
_entity.type
_entity.pdbx_description
1 polymer ?
#
loop_
_entity_poly.entity_id
_entity_poly.type
_entity_poly.pdbx_seq_one_letter_code
_entity_poly.pdbx_strand_id
1 'polypeptide(L)'
;MKLMIRNLLYLFKRFKTAVVLNLFGLTMAFAAFLLIVMQVDYEMNYDAMHSKSGRTFRLEANHGEFEHNAIHCLMFSDAFVNSSAHITDYSYRYPFYGGERYCQIDEVDDQGEAKVFKENFQLCLPNISDVFDFHMKEGSVECLSIPGSVLIPESGAKRLFNKQ
;
A
#
# COMPACT_ATOMS: atom_id res chain seq x y z
N MET A 1 -28.28 -26.92 35.55
CA MET A 1 -27.56 -25.66 35.34
C MET A 1 -26.96 -25.06 36.62
N LYS A 2 -27.73 -24.81 37.70
CA LYS A 2 -27.23 -24.24 38.97
C LYS A 2 -26.10 -25.08 39.64
N LEU A 3 -26.16 -26.42 39.57
CA LEU A 3 -25.15 -27.30 40.15
C LEU A 3 -23.79 -27.22 39.44
N MET A 4 -23.80 -27.14 38.11
CA MET A 4 -22.57 -26.97 37.28
C MET A 4 -21.87 -25.64 37.60
N ILE A 5 -22.62 -24.55 37.67
CA ILE A 5 -22.07 -23.22 37.98
C ILE A 5 -21.46 -23.23 39.40
N ARG A 6 -22.13 -23.84 40.37
CA ARG A 6 -21.63 -23.93 41.74
C ARG A 6 -20.32 -24.74 41.81
N ASN A 7 -20.25 -25.86 41.09
CA ASN A 7 -19.04 -26.69 41.05
C ASN A 7 -17.89 -25.95 40.33
N LEU A 8 -18.19 -25.19 39.27
CA LEU A 8 -17.22 -24.37 38.59
C LEU A 8 -16.61 -23.28 39.51
N LEU A 9 -17.47 -22.56 40.25
CA LEU A 9 -17.05 -21.55 41.23
C LEU A 9 -16.22 -22.15 42.36
N TYR A 10 -16.54 -23.40 42.81
CA TYR A 10 -15.75 -24.11 43.80
C TYR A 10 -14.36 -24.48 43.28
N LEU A 11 -14.24 -24.96 42.04
CA LEU A 11 -12.97 -25.21 41.35
C LEU A 11 -12.11 -23.97 41.23
N PHE A 12 -12.72 -22.83 40.84
CA PHE A 12 -12.02 -21.56 40.77
C PHE A 12 -11.44 -21.11 42.12
N LYS A 13 -12.19 -21.28 43.19
CA LYS A 13 -11.73 -20.98 44.56
C LYS A 13 -10.62 -21.89 45.04
N ARG A 14 -10.65 -23.15 44.66
CA ARG A 14 -9.68 -24.17 45.12
C ARG A 14 -8.37 -24.11 44.35
N PHE A 15 -8.42 -23.84 43.02
CA PHE A 15 -7.23 -23.86 42.12
C PHE A 15 -6.97 -22.49 41.51
N LYS A 16 -6.94 -21.45 42.33
CA LYS A 16 -6.82 -20.06 41.90
C LYS A 16 -5.64 -19.81 40.94
N THR A 17 -4.46 -20.33 41.26
CA THR A 17 -3.25 -20.15 40.45
C THR A 17 -3.38 -20.79 39.07
N ALA A 18 -3.89 -22.02 38.99
CA ALA A 18 -4.07 -22.70 37.72
C ALA A 18 -5.12 -22.00 36.85
N VAL A 19 -6.23 -21.55 37.48
CA VAL A 19 -7.27 -20.79 36.76
C VAL A 19 -6.73 -19.47 36.20
N VAL A 20 -6.00 -18.71 37.01
CA VAL A 20 -5.41 -17.44 36.57
C VAL A 20 -4.42 -17.69 35.44
N LEU A 21 -3.56 -18.70 35.55
CA LEU A 21 -2.57 -19.03 34.53
C LEU A 21 -3.23 -19.44 33.21
N ASN A 22 -4.28 -20.30 33.29
CA ASN A 22 -5.02 -20.71 32.09
C ASN A 22 -5.78 -19.53 31.44
N LEU A 23 -6.40 -18.68 32.27
CA LEU A 23 -7.10 -17.50 31.76
C LEU A 23 -6.13 -16.53 31.08
N PHE A 24 -4.97 -16.31 31.71
CA PHE A 24 -3.93 -15.47 31.14
C PHE A 24 -3.41 -16.04 29.80
N GLY A 25 -3.09 -17.34 29.77
CA GLY A 25 -2.66 -18.02 28.53
C GLY A 25 -3.70 -17.93 27.41
N LEU A 26 -4.98 -18.18 27.76
CA LEU A 26 -6.07 -18.06 26.79
C LEU A 26 -6.25 -16.62 26.28
N THR A 27 -6.17 -15.65 27.18
CA THR A 27 -6.27 -14.22 26.80
C THR A 27 -5.14 -13.82 25.85
N MET A 28 -3.91 -14.23 26.14
CA MET A 28 -2.75 -13.98 25.27
C MET A 28 -2.92 -14.64 23.89
N ALA A 29 -3.42 -15.88 23.86
CA ALA A 29 -3.68 -16.60 22.61
C ALA A 29 -4.75 -15.91 21.76
N PHE A 30 -5.86 -15.48 22.38
CA PHE A 30 -6.89 -14.71 21.67
C PHE A 30 -6.40 -13.34 21.21
N ALA A 31 -5.60 -12.64 22.01
CA ALA A 31 -5.03 -11.36 21.61
C ALA A 31 -4.13 -11.52 20.38
N ALA A 32 -3.24 -12.52 20.39
CA ALA A 32 -2.39 -12.82 19.24
C ALA A 32 -3.22 -13.18 17.98
N PHE A 33 -4.25 -14.03 18.16
CA PHE A 33 -5.15 -14.40 17.07
C PHE A 33 -5.85 -13.17 16.46
N LEU A 34 -6.41 -12.29 17.30
CA LEU A 34 -7.08 -11.08 16.83
C LEU A 34 -6.13 -10.15 16.06
N LEU A 35 -4.89 -9.99 16.54
CA LEU A 35 -3.88 -9.19 15.83
C LEU A 35 -3.58 -9.77 14.44
N ILE A 36 -3.44 -11.10 14.35
CA ILE A 36 -3.22 -11.76 13.06
C ILE A 36 -4.41 -11.56 12.12
N VAL A 37 -5.64 -11.74 12.62
CA VAL A 37 -6.85 -11.53 11.81
C VAL A 37 -6.94 -10.09 11.32
N MET A 38 -6.68 -9.11 12.19
CA MET A 38 -6.67 -7.69 11.79
C MET A 38 -5.60 -7.39 10.74
N GLN A 39 -4.41 -7.98 10.87
CA GLN A 39 -3.35 -7.81 9.89
C GLN A 39 -3.73 -8.43 8.54
N VAL A 40 -4.28 -9.64 8.54
CA VAL A 40 -4.74 -10.32 7.31
C VAL A 40 -5.86 -9.52 6.64
N ASP A 41 -6.84 -9.05 7.42
CA ASP A 41 -7.92 -8.22 6.88
C ASP A 41 -7.40 -6.91 6.28
N TYR A 42 -6.46 -6.25 6.94
CA TYR A 42 -5.80 -5.05 6.42
C TYR A 42 -5.07 -5.33 5.10
N GLU A 43 -4.26 -6.37 5.03
CA GLU A 43 -3.51 -6.74 3.82
C GLU A 43 -4.45 -7.12 2.65
N MET A 44 -5.51 -7.86 2.94
CA MET A 44 -6.48 -8.27 1.91
C MET A 44 -7.32 -7.11 1.37
N ASN A 45 -7.53 -6.07 2.16
CA ASN A 45 -8.32 -4.90 1.78
C ASN A 45 -7.47 -3.67 1.44
N TYR A 46 -6.14 -3.81 1.37
CA TYR A 46 -5.24 -2.68 1.18
C TYR A 46 -5.56 -1.85 -0.07
N ASP A 47 -5.84 -2.51 -1.19
CA ASP A 47 -6.16 -1.87 -2.46
C ASP A 47 -7.67 -1.74 -2.74
N ALA A 48 -8.52 -2.10 -1.77
CA ALA A 48 -9.98 -2.06 -1.92
C ALA A 48 -10.56 -0.65 -2.12
N MET A 49 -9.76 0.40 -1.85
CA MET A 49 -10.14 1.79 -2.09
C MET A 49 -10.26 2.13 -3.59
N HIS A 50 -9.64 1.35 -4.48
CA HIS A 50 -9.72 1.57 -5.91
C HIS A 50 -11.00 0.95 -6.48
N SER A 51 -11.74 1.71 -7.27
CA SER A 51 -13.03 1.29 -7.86
C SER A 51 -12.90 0.06 -8.76
N LYS A 52 -11.75 -0.11 -9.38
CA LYS A 52 -11.44 -1.24 -10.28
C LYS A 52 -10.64 -2.37 -9.58
N SER A 53 -10.47 -2.35 -8.25
CA SER A 53 -9.61 -3.31 -7.52
C SER A 53 -9.94 -4.77 -7.80
N GLY A 54 -11.22 -5.15 -7.88
CA GLY A 54 -11.66 -6.52 -8.15
C GLY A 54 -11.38 -7.05 -9.56
N ARG A 55 -10.92 -6.20 -10.48
CA ARG A 55 -10.58 -6.54 -11.88
C ARG A 55 -9.23 -5.99 -12.32
N THR A 56 -8.45 -5.50 -11.40
CA THR A 56 -7.07 -5.06 -11.63
C THR A 56 -6.12 -6.19 -11.26
N PHE A 57 -5.27 -6.56 -12.19
CA PHE A 57 -4.35 -7.69 -12.04
C PHE A 57 -2.92 -7.23 -12.31
N ARG A 58 -2.00 -7.74 -11.54
CA ARG A 58 -0.58 -7.57 -11.79
C ARG A 58 -0.11 -8.66 -12.74
N LEU A 59 0.52 -8.27 -13.84
CA LEU A 59 1.13 -9.21 -14.74
C LEU A 59 2.46 -9.68 -14.17
N GLU A 60 2.61 -10.99 -14.02
CA GLU A 60 3.83 -11.64 -13.56
C GLU A 60 4.22 -12.75 -14.53
N ALA A 61 5.51 -13.01 -14.66
CA ALA A 61 6.03 -14.13 -15.40
C ALA A 61 7.24 -14.72 -14.69
N ASN A 62 7.47 -16.00 -14.96
CA ASN A 62 8.65 -16.71 -14.47
C ASN A 62 9.79 -16.54 -15.48
N HIS A 63 10.89 -15.94 -15.06
CA HIS A 63 12.09 -15.77 -15.87
C HIS A 63 13.29 -16.50 -15.24
N GLY A 64 13.58 -17.69 -15.70
CA GLY A 64 14.68 -18.50 -15.17
C GLY A 64 14.48 -18.84 -13.69
N GLU A 65 15.37 -18.35 -12.84
CA GLU A 65 15.32 -18.55 -11.39
C GLU A 65 14.39 -17.59 -10.66
N PHE A 66 13.87 -16.57 -11.36
CA PHE A 66 12.96 -15.58 -10.76
C PHE A 66 11.51 -15.99 -10.99
N GLU A 67 10.87 -16.44 -9.93
CA GLU A 67 9.43 -16.70 -9.91
C GLU A 67 8.66 -15.40 -9.61
N HIS A 68 7.45 -15.27 -10.15
CA HIS A 68 6.56 -14.14 -9.92
C HIS A 68 7.19 -12.76 -10.22
N ASN A 69 8.03 -12.68 -11.25
CA ASN A 69 8.66 -11.43 -11.62
C ASN A 69 7.69 -10.55 -12.43
N ALA A 70 7.46 -9.33 -11.95
CA ALA A 70 6.63 -8.33 -12.63
C ALA A 70 7.45 -7.35 -13.50
N ILE A 71 8.75 -7.60 -13.67
CA ILE A 71 9.61 -6.78 -14.51
C ILE A 71 9.63 -7.37 -15.91
N HIS A 72 9.01 -6.67 -16.85
CA HIS A 72 8.92 -7.05 -18.25
C HIS A 72 9.53 -5.98 -19.15
N CYS A 73 9.97 -6.37 -20.33
CA CYS A 73 10.33 -5.39 -21.35
C CYS A 73 9.04 -4.72 -21.88
N LEU A 74 9.17 -3.46 -22.27
CA LEU A 74 8.06 -2.63 -22.73
C LEU A 74 7.33 -3.27 -23.93
N MET A 75 8.07 -3.78 -24.90
CA MET A 75 7.52 -4.43 -26.08
C MET A 75 6.64 -5.66 -25.74
N PHE A 76 7.04 -6.43 -24.72
CA PHE A 76 6.24 -7.57 -24.25
C PHE A 76 4.93 -7.08 -23.62
N SER A 77 4.98 -6.05 -22.79
CA SER A 77 3.81 -5.50 -22.13
C SER A 77 2.79 -4.98 -23.16
N ASP A 78 3.25 -4.25 -24.16
CA ASP A 78 2.41 -3.73 -25.24
C ASP A 78 1.82 -4.85 -26.09
N ALA A 79 2.61 -5.87 -26.44
CA ALA A 79 2.14 -7.04 -27.19
C ALA A 79 1.10 -7.82 -26.40
N PHE A 80 1.29 -8.00 -25.09
CA PHE A 80 0.37 -8.71 -24.22
C PHE A 80 -0.98 -7.97 -24.13
N VAL A 81 -0.97 -6.67 -23.90
CA VAL A 81 -2.20 -5.86 -23.83
C VAL A 81 -2.99 -5.94 -25.12
N ASN A 82 -2.31 -5.82 -26.26
CA ASN A 82 -2.96 -5.90 -27.58
C ASN A 82 -3.38 -7.32 -27.98
N SER A 83 -3.04 -8.35 -27.22
CA SER A 83 -3.39 -9.74 -27.52
C SER A 83 -4.83 -10.10 -27.17
N SER A 84 -5.53 -9.30 -26.36
CA SER A 84 -6.89 -9.62 -25.91
C SER A 84 -7.77 -8.38 -25.79
N ALA A 85 -8.97 -8.46 -26.34
CA ALA A 85 -10.02 -7.44 -26.19
C ALA A 85 -10.61 -7.36 -24.76
N HIS A 86 -10.26 -8.29 -23.88
CA HIS A 86 -10.69 -8.27 -22.48
C HIS A 86 -9.82 -7.38 -21.59
N ILE A 87 -8.66 -6.93 -22.09
CA ILE A 87 -7.80 -5.96 -21.41
C ILE A 87 -8.25 -4.59 -21.89
N THR A 88 -8.90 -3.83 -21.01
CA THR A 88 -9.45 -2.51 -21.34
C THR A 88 -8.47 -1.39 -21.09
N ASP A 89 -7.75 -1.47 -19.97
CA ASP A 89 -6.82 -0.47 -19.52
C ASP A 89 -5.56 -1.15 -18.97
N TYR A 90 -4.44 -0.47 -19.08
CA TYR A 90 -3.20 -0.94 -18.47
C TYR A 90 -2.31 0.24 -18.10
N SER A 91 -1.46 0.00 -17.14
CA SER A 91 -0.37 0.93 -16.82
C SER A 91 0.83 0.17 -16.34
N TYR A 92 2.00 0.75 -16.46
CA TYR A 92 3.20 0.19 -15.89
C TYR A 92 4.04 1.25 -15.22
N ARG A 93 4.81 0.78 -14.26
CA ARG A 93 5.75 1.54 -13.49
C ARG A 93 7.17 1.19 -13.95
N TYR A 94 7.96 2.18 -14.23
CA TYR A 94 9.36 1.96 -14.63
C TYR A 94 10.19 1.59 -13.40
N PRO A 95 10.69 0.34 -13.28
CA PRO A 95 11.34 -0.13 -12.06
C PRO A 95 12.71 0.51 -11.83
N PHE A 96 13.39 0.91 -12.90
CA PHE A 96 14.77 1.42 -12.86
C PHE A 96 14.86 2.96 -12.85
N TYR A 97 13.74 3.64 -13.06
CA TYR A 97 13.68 5.12 -13.11
C TYR A 97 12.97 5.74 -11.91
N GLY A 98 12.70 4.94 -10.88
CA GLY A 98 12.16 5.38 -9.61
C GLY A 98 13.24 5.43 -8.51
N GLY A 99 12.78 5.71 -7.30
CA GLY A 99 13.60 5.72 -6.09
C GLY A 99 13.96 7.12 -5.63
N GLU A 100 14.89 7.17 -4.70
CA GLU A 100 15.33 8.42 -4.07
C GLU A 100 16.07 9.30 -5.04
N ARG A 101 15.61 10.55 -5.18
CA ARG A 101 16.22 11.60 -5.98
C ARG A 101 16.27 12.89 -5.18
N TYR A 102 17.23 13.74 -5.53
CA TYR A 102 17.28 15.09 -5.02
C TYR A 102 16.46 15.99 -5.93
N CYS A 103 15.52 16.72 -5.37
CA CYS A 103 14.76 17.75 -6.05
C CYS A 103 15.08 19.10 -5.42
N GLN A 104 15.21 20.09 -6.27
CA GLN A 104 15.41 21.49 -5.90
C GLN A 104 14.11 22.23 -6.20
N ILE A 105 13.71 23.10 -5.29
CA ILE A 105 12.61 24.04 -5.52
C ILE A 105 13.19 25.44 -5.71
N ASP A 106 12.42 26.32 -6.38
CA ASP A 106 12.84 27.70 -6.67
C ASP A 106 12.81 28.63 -5.45
N GLU A 107 12.55 28.06 -4.24
CA GLU A 107 12.68 28.79 -3.00
C GLU A 107 14.12 28.71 -2.47
N VAL A 108 14.60 29.81 -1.92
CA VAL A 108 15.88 29.87 -1.21
C VAL A 108 15.66 29.75 0.29
N ASP A 109 16.66 29.21 0.98
CA ASP A 109 16.70 29.18 2.43
C ASP A 109 17.13 30.55 3.03
N ASP A 110 17.20 30.64 4.33
CA ASP A 110 17.63 31.85 5.05
C ASP A 110 19.08 32.26 4.74
N GLN A 111 19.86 31.38 4.11
CA GLN A 111 21.24 31.63 3.69
C GLN A 111 21.36 32.02 2.23
N GLY A 112 20.23 32.03 1.48
CA GLY A 112 20.16 32.36 0.06
C GLY A 112 20.51 31.19 -0.84
N GLU A 113 20.58 29.96 -0.30
CA GLU A 113 20.83 28.76 -1.08
C GLU A 113 19.50 28.07 -1.47
N ALA A 114 19.51 27.40 -2.62
CA ALA A 114 18.34 26.70 -3.12
C ALA A 114 17.97 25.51 -2.19
N LYS A 115 16.73 25.42 -1.79
CA LYS A 115 16.24 24.33 -0.97
C LYS A 115 16.25 23.03 -1.74
N VAL A 116 17.00 22.05 -1.27
CA VAL A 116 17.12 20.72 -1.85
C VAL A 116 16.52 19.70 -0.92
N PHE A 117 15.63 18.86 -1.45
CA PHE A 117 14.98 17.79 -0.70
C PHE A 117 15.31 16.43 -1.33
N LYS A 118 15.38 15.42 -0.49
CA LYS A 118 15.51 14.03 -0.92
C LYS A 118 14.12 13.40 -0.93
N GLU A 119 13.64 13.07 -2.11
CA GLU A 119 12.29 12.53 -2.31
C GLU A 119 12.33 11.22 -3.09
N ASN A 120 11.32 10.40 -2.86
CA ASN A 120 11.16 9.15 -3.58
C ASN A 120 10.21 9.36 -4.77
N PHE A 121 10.75 9.26 -5.97
CA PHE A 121 10.00 9.41 -7.20
C PHE A 121 9.69 8.06 -7.83
N GLN A 122 8.56 8.00 -8.50
CA GLN A 122 8.16 6.87 -9.31
C GLN A 122 7.73 7.35 -10.69
N LEU A 123 8.37 6.83 -11.73
CA LEU A 123 7.97 7.07 -13.10
C LEU A 123 6.93 6.02 -13.52
N CYS A 124 5.82 6.48 -14.07
CA CYS A 124 4.72 5.63 -14.55
C CYS A 124 4.19 6.18 -15.90
N LEU A 125 3.33 5.42 -16.54
CA LEU A 125 2.58 5.91 -17.69
C LEU A 125 1.58 6.99 -17.28
N PRO A 126 1.30 7.98 -18.17
CA PRO A 126 0.29 9.01 -17.91
C PRO A 126 -1.12 8.46 -17.64
N ASN A 127 -1.46 7.32 -18.26
CA ASN A 127 -2.76 6.66 -18.10
C ASN A 127 -2.89 5.81 -16.83
N ILE A 128 -2.00 5.97 -15.85
CA ILE A 128 -2.10 5.28 -14.57
C ILE A 128 -3.42 5.57 -13.84
N SER A 129 -4.02 6.73 -14.10
CA SER A 129 -5.34 7.11 -13.59
C SER A 129 -6.51 6.30 -14.15
N ASP A 130 -6.32 5.63 -15.29
CA ASP A 130 -7.33 4.76 -15.87
C ASP A 130 -7.42 3.42 -15.10
N VAL A 131 -6.35 3.06 -14.40
CA VAL A 131 -6.23 1.84 -13.61
C VAL A 131 -6.44 2.09 -12.12
N PHE A 132 -5.88 3.18 -11.60
CA PHE A 132 -5.92 3.52 -10.17
C PHE A 132 -6.65 4.85 -9.94
N ASP A 133 -7.47 4.90 -8.90
CA ASP A 133 -8.16 6.12 -8.51
C ASP A 133 -7.22 7.03 -7.71
N PHE A 134 -7.15 8.30 -8.11
CA PHE A 134 -6.41 9.35 -7.40
C PHE A 134 -7.38 10.41 -6.89
N HIS A 135 -7.41 10.59 -5.58
CA HIS A 135 -8.20 11.66 -4.96
C HIS A 135 -7.38 12.95 -4.91
N MET A 136 -7.61 13.81 -5.91
CA MET A 136 -6.90 15.08 -6.01
C MET A 136 -7.50 16.10 -5.04
N LYS A 137 -6.65 16.78 -4.26
CA LYS A 137 -7.03 17.96 -3.47
C LYS A 137 -6.97 19.22 -4.31
N GLU A 138 -5.90 19.37 -5.08
CA GLU A 138 -5.64 20.51 -5.97
C GLU A 138 -5.14 19.97 -7.32
N GLY A 139 -5.48 20.65 -8.39
CA GLY A 139 -5.07 20.28 -9.74
C GLY A 139 -5.89 19.11 -10.31
N SER A 140 -5.34 18.47 -11.32
CA SER A 140 -5.96 17.37 -12.05
C SER A 140 -4.95 16.29 -12.41
N VAL A 141 -5.40 15.04 -12.49
CA VAL A 141 -4.57 13.89 -12.87
C VAL A 141 -4.10 14.00 -14.34
N GLU A 142 -4.87 14.69 -15.20
CA GLU A 142 -4.49 14.92 -16.60
C GLU A 142 -3.14 15.64 -16.76
N CYS A 143 -2.63 16.29 -15.70
CA CYS A 143 -1.30 16.89 -15.73
C CYS A 143 -0.19 15.85 -16.03
N LEU A 144 -0.40 14.56 -15.72
CA LEU A 144 0.57 13.50 -16.05
C LEU A 144 0.79 13.33 -17.56
N SER A 145 -0.12 13.80 -18.40
CA SER A 145 0.06 13.83 -19.85
C SER A 145 0.96 14.97 -20.33
N ILE A 146 1.31 15.91 -19.45
CA ILE A 146 2.18 17.05 -19.75
C ILE A 146 3.60 16.68 -19.29
N PRO A 147 4.59 16.67 -20.20
CA PRO A 147 5.98 16.39 -19.83
C PRO A 147 6.49 17.35 -18.74
N GLY A 148 7.16 16.81 -17.73
CA GLY A 148 7.69 17.57 -16.60
C GLY A 148 6.70 17.81 -15.46
N SER A 149 5.46 17.32 -15.56
CA SER A 149 4.49 17.38 -14.47
C SER A 149 4.62 16.20 -13.53
N VAL A 150 4.25 16.38 -12.27
CA VAL A 150 4.33 15.38 -11.22
C VAL A 150 3.12 15.48 -10.28
N LEU A 151 2.64 14.34 -9.81
CA LEU A 151 1.71 14.28 -8.69
C LEU A 151 2.48 14.18 -7.38
N ILE A 152 2.13 15.03 -6.43
CA ILE A 152 2.78 15.08 -5.12
C ILE A 152 1.75 14.72 -4.06
N PRO A 153 2.03 13.77 -3.15
CA PRO A 153 1.13 13.50 -2.04
C PRO A 153 1.03 14.70 -1.10
N GLU A 154 -0.10 14.85 -0.41
CA GLU A 154 -0.34 15.97 0.51
C GLU A 154 0.78 16.14 1.55
N SER A 155 1.28 15.03 2.08
CA SER A 155 2.41 15.03 3.03
C SER A 155 3.71 15.57 2.40
N GLY A 156 3.95 15.26 1.12
CA GLY A 156 5.07 15.80 0.36
C GLY A 156 4.90 17.30 0.08
N ALA A 157 3.70 17.71 -0.35
CA ALA A 157 3.41 19.13 -0.62
C ALA A 157 3.58 19.99 0.64
N LYS A 158 3.12 19.51 1.80
CA LYS A 158 3.34 20.20 3.09
C LYS A 158 4.81 20.36 3.43
N ARG A 159 5.61 19.31 3.19
CA ARG A 159 7.04 19.32 3.47
C ARG A 159 7.83 20.21 2.53
N LEU A 160 7.51 20.17 1.23
CA LEU A 160 8.25 20.90 0.19
C LEU A 160 7.89 22.38 0.16
N PHE A 161 6.60 22.71 0.31
CA PHE A 161 6.08 24.07 0.08
C PHE A 161 5.51 24.72 1.34
N ASN A 162 5.65 24.07 2.50
CA ASN A 162 5.12 24.55 3.78
C ASN A 162 3.64 24.99 3.73
N LYS A 163 2.87 24.41 2.80
CA LYS A 163 1.43 24.66 2.66
C LYS A 163 0.65 23.86 3.69
N GLN A 164 -0.18 24.56 4.47
CA GLN A 164 -1.13 23.94 5.41
C GLN A 164 -2.38 23.44 4.70
#